data_e5875726b678a75f1c3bb48210f8abc6
#
_entry.id   e5875726b678a75f1c3bb48210f8abc6
#
_cell.length_a   1.000
_cell.length_b   1.000
_cell.length_c   1.000
_cell.angle_alpha   90.00
_cell.angle_beta   90.00
_cell.angle_gamma   90.00
#
_symmetry.space_group_name_H-M   'P 1'
#
loop_
_entity.id
_entity.type
_entity.pdbx_description
1 polymer ?
#
loop_
_entity_poly.entity_id
_entity_poly.type
_entity_poly.pdbx_seq_one_letter_code
_entity_poly.pdbx_strand_id
1 'polypeptide(L)'
;MSWHDNAIFYQALVGSYKDTTGEGVGTLRGVIEKLDYLKWLGVDCLWLSPFYASPLRDDGYDIADYYSIHPDYGTMEDFDELVAELHARGMRLMTDLAFNHTSTDHPWFQASRTDPEGPYGDYYVWGDDPLRYPEIRIIFTDTETSNCCLLYTSDAADDCCRV
;
A
#
# COMPACT_ATOMS: atom_id res chain seq x y z
N MET A 1 20.11 24.13 -2.43
CA MET A 1 19.94 22.69 -2.74
C MET A 1 18.95 22.13 -1.75
N SER A 2 17.99 21.39 -2.22
CA SER A 2 17.07 20.65 -1.35
C SER A 2 17.80 19.46 -0.71
N TRP A 3 17.33 18.95 0.43
CA TRP A 3 17.95 17.81 1.12
C TRP A 3 18.00 16.54 0.26
N HIS A 4 17.05 16.39 -0.66
CA HIS A 4 16.95 15.22 -1.54
C HIS A 4 17.86 15.28 -2.79
N ASP A 5 18.48 16.42 -3.09
CA ASP A 5 19.29 16.58 -4.31
C ASP A 5 20.46 15.58 -4.37
N ASN A 6 21.02 15.19 -3.22
CA ASN A 6 22.13 14.23 -3.11
C ASN A 6 21.82 13.06 -2.15
N ALA A 7 20.56 12.89 -1.75
CA ALA A 7 20.18 11.85 -0.79
C ALA A 7 20.17 10.47 -1.44
N ILE A 8 20.65 9.47 -0.69
CA ILE A 8 20.56 8.06 -1.06
C ILE A 8 19.27 7.50 -0.46
N PHE A 9 18.37 7.04 -1.34
CA PHE A 9 17.13 6.38 -0.97
C PHE A 9 17.32 4.86 -1.05
N TYR A 10 16.80 4.16 -0.06
CA TYR A 10 16.76 2.71 -0.03
C TYR A 10 15.32 2.24 0.10
N GLN A 11 14.81 1.57 -0.93
CA GLN A 11 13.45 1.02 -0.90
C GLN A 11 13.46 -0.36 -0.27
N ALA A 12 12.50 -0.63 0.61
CA ALA A 12 12.30 -1.92 1.25
C ALA A 12 10.83 -2.31 1.25
N LEU A 13 10.55 -3.56 0.88
CA LEU A 13 9.29 -4.22 1.09
C LEU A 13 9.36 -4.94 2.45
N VAL A 14 8.55 -4.50 3.42
CA VAL A 14 8.62 -4.97 4.81
C VAL A 14 8.54 -6.49 4.89
N GLY A 15 7.53 -7.08 4.24
CA GLY A 15 7.26 -8.52 4.29
C GLY A 15 8.39 -9.42 3.78
N SER A 16 9.29 -8.90 2.92
CA SER A 16 10.42 -9.68 2.39
C SER A 16 11.79 -9.24 2.95
N TYR A 17 11.82 -8.23 3.85
CA TYR A 17 13.08 -7.61 4.23
C TYR A 17 13.84 -8.37 5.33
N LYS A 18 13.21 -8.58 6.49
CA LYS A 18 13.78 -9.37 7.58
C LYS A 18 12.70 -9.94 8.50
N ASP A 19 12.65 -11.25 8.56
CA ASP A 19 11.85 -12.00 9.51
C ASP A 19 12.50 -11.95 10.91
N THR A 20 11.71 -11.65 11.95
CA THR A 20 12.09 -11.67 13.37
C THR A 20 11.30 -12.69 14.18
N THR A 21 10.31 -13.33 13.58
CA THR A 21 9.40 -14.27 14.23
C THR A 21 9.70 -15.73 13.89
N GLY A 22 10.34 -15.96 12.73
CA GLY A 22 10.58 -17.30 12.18
C GLY A 22 9.41 -17.83 11.35
N GLU A 23 8.44 -17.00 11.02
CA GLU A 23 7.25 -17.35 10.24
C GLU A 23 7.44 -17.17 8.72
N GLY A 24 8.60 -16.69 8.30
CA GLY A 24 8.94 -16.46 6.90
C GLY A 24 8.48 -15.11 6.35
N VAL A 25 7.94 -14.24 7.20
CA VAL A 25 7.49 -12.89 6.84
C VAL A 25 8.33 -11.83 7.56
N GLY A 26 8.78 -10.83 6.82
CA GLY A 26 9.50 -9.69 7.37
C GLY A 26 8.59 -8.79 8.20
N THR A 27 9.18 -8.10 9.18
CA THR A 27 8.45 -7.25 10.12
C THR A 27 9.07 -5.86 10.22
N LEU A 28 8.32 -4.87 10.76
CA LEU A 28 8.86 -3.55 11.12
C LEU A 28 10.00 -3.67 12.13
N ARG A 29 9.92 -4.61 13.07
CA ARG A 29 11.03 -4.96 13.98
C ARG A 29 12.28 -5.39 13.22
N GLY A 30 12.11 -6.19 12.17
CA GLY A 30 13.21 -6.59 11.30
C GLY A 30 13.85 -5.41 10.56
N VAL A 31 13.06 -4.42 10.18
CA VAL A 31 13.58 -3.17 9.61
C VAL A 31 14.39 -2.40 10.64
N ILE A 32 13.86 -2.22 11.88
CA ILE A 32 14.56 -1.53 12.98
C ILE A 32 15.94 -2.17 13.25
N GLU A 33 16.00 -3.49 13.33
CA GLU A 33 17.26 -4.22 13.57
C GLU A 33 18.32 -4.01 12.46
N LYS A 34 17.92 -3.51 11.30
CA LYS A 34 18.82 -3.26 10.15
C LYS A 34 19.18 -1.79 9.95
N LEU A 35 18.68 -0.87 10.77
CA LEU A 35 18.93 0.56 10.61
C LEU A 35 20.40 0.92 10.70
N ASP A 36 21.17 0.30 11.60
CA ASP A 36 22.62 0.54 11.70
C ASP A 36 23.37 0.11 10.45
N TYR A 37 22.93 -0.99 9.82
CA TYR A 37 23.47 -1.43 8.53
C TYR A 37 23.14 -0.43 7.42
N LEU A 38 21.88 0.05 7.35
CA LEU A 38 21.46 1.04 6.36
C LEU A 38 22.22 2.36 6.55
N LYS A 39 22.42 2.78 7.80
CA LYS A 39 23.22 3.96 8.12
C LYS A 39 24.68 3.80 7.69
N TRP A 40 25.28 2.65 7.99
CA TRP A 40 26.63 2.34 7.54
C TRP A 40 26.76 2.34 6.01
N LEU A 41 25.73 1.86 5.30
CA LEU A 41 25.67 1.86 3.83
C LEU A 41 25.57 3.28 3.26
N GLY A 42 25.27 4.29 4.08
CA GLY A 42 25.13 5.69 3.66
C GLY A 42 23.72 6.08 3.23
N VAL A 43 22.70 5.33 3.63
CA VAL A 43 21.30 5.66 3.32
C VAL A 43 20.87 6.89 4.12
N ASP A 44 20.28 7.86 3.42
CA ASP A 44 19.71 9.08 4.00
C ASP A 44 18.20 8.97 4.24
N CYS A 45 17.52 8.21 3.38
CA CYS A 45 16.07 8.04 3.43
C CYS A 45 15.68 6.57 3.20
N LEU A 46 15.01 5.98 4.15
CA LEU A 46 14.36 4.69 3.97
C LEU A 46 13.00 4.91 3.31
N TRP A 47 12.75 4.24 2.19
CA TRP A 47 11.45 4.21 1.52
C TRP A 47 10.80 2.86 1.74
N LEU A 48 9.68 2.83 2.46
CA LEU A 48 8.88 1.63 2.64
C LEU A 48 7.78 1.54 1.59
N SER A 49 7.74 0.42 0.86
CA SER A 49 6.56 0.02 0.10
C SER A 49 5.36 -0.15 1.04
N PRO A 50 4.11 -0.15 0.55
CA PRO A 50 2.94 -0.14 1.43
C PRO A 50 2.98 -1.25 2.49
N PHE A 51 2.69 -0.88 3.72
CA PHE A 51 2.70 -1.78 4.90
C PHE A 51 1.40 -1.68 5.72
N TYR A 52 0.41 -1.00 5.16
CA TYR A 52 -0.92 -0.83 5.75
C TYR A 52 -1.71 -2.14 5.73
N ALA A 53 -2.82 -2.19 6.49
CA ALA A 53 -3.72 -3.33 6.44
C ALA A 53 -4.26 -3.51 5.01
N SER A 54 -4.04 -4.70 4.47
CA SER A 54 -4.32 -5.08 3.09
C SER A 54 -4.57 -6.59 3.02
N PRO A 55 -5.40 -7.09 2.10
CA PRO A 55 -5.45 -8.51 1.80
C PRO A 55 -4.23 -9.03 1.02
N LEU A 56 -3.28 -8.16 0.68
CA LEU A 56 -2.02 -8.45 -0.03
C LEU A 56 -2.22 -9.11 -1.41
N ARG A 57 -3.32 -8.83 -2.09
CA ARG A 57 -3.54 -9.32 -3.47
C ARG A 57 -2.64 -8.60 -4.47
N ASP A 58 -2.24 -7.37 -4.12
CA ASP A 58 -1.30 -6.54 -4.87
C ASP A 58 -0.15 -6.06 -3.98
N ASP A 59 0.44 -6.99 -3.22
CA ASP A 59 1.64 -6.75 -2.38
C ASP A 59 1.53 -5.53 -1.45
N GLY A 60 0.30 -5.16 -1.05
CA GLY A 60 -0.01 -4.06 -0.14
C GLY A 60 -0.46 -2.77 -0.82
N TYR A 61 -0.45 -2.69 -2.16
CA TYR A 61 -1.02 -1.54 -2.89
C TYR A 61 -2.55 -1.55 -2.88
N ASP A 62 -3.19 -2.66 -2.53
CA ASP A 62 -4.61 -2.83 -2.29
C ASP A 62 -4.96 -2.55 -0.81
N ILE A 63 -4.87 -1.29 -0.40
CA ILE A 63 -5.03 -0.86 0.99
C ILE A 63 -6.49 -0.97 1.42
N ALA A 64 -6.74 -1.74 2.49
CA ALA A 64 -8.06 -1.91 3.09
C ALA A 64 -8.30 -0.98 4.29
N ASP A 65 -7.25 -0.52 4.97
CA ASP A 65 -7.31 0.45 6.05
C ASP A 65 -6.01 1.26 6.10
N TYR A 66 -6.12 2.58 5.91
CA TYR A 66 -4.99 3.51 5.93
C TYR A 66 -4.51 3.86 7.35
N TYR A 67 -5.23 3.46 8.38
CA TYR A 67 -4.96 3.83 9.79
C TYR A 67 -4.35 2.70 10.61
N SER A 68 -4.13 1.53 9.99
CA SER A 68 -3.56 0.38 10.67
C SER A 68 -2.42 -0.26 9.87
N ILE A 69 -1.52 -0.91 10.59
CA ILE A 69 -0.42 -1.69 10.03
C ILE A 69 -0.94 -3.10 9.69
N HIS A 70 -0.41 -3.71 8.63
CA HIS A 70 -0.70 -5.12 8.34
C HIS A 70 -0.29 -6.00 9.53
N PRO A 71 -1.17 -6.90 10.01
CA PRO A 71 -0.92 -7.66 11.25
C PRO A 71 0.39 -8.46 11.25
N ASP A 72 0.78 -9.00 10.09
CA ASP A 72 2.02 -9.78 9.97
C ASP A 72 3.28 -8.90 9.99
N TYR A 73 3.13 -7.58 9.77
CA TYR A 73 4.28 -6.67 9.71
C TYR A 73 4.57 -6.00 11.05
N GLY A 74 3.59 -5.96 11.97
CA GLY A 74 3.75 -5.37 13.29
C GLY A 74 2.58 -4.49 13.73
N THR A 75 2.86 -3.56 14.62
CA THR A 75 1.88 -2.67 15.24
C THR A 75 2.18 -1.20 14.96
N MET A 76 1.28 -0.29 15.35
CA MET A 76 1.53 1.15 15.31
C MET A 76 2.69 1.55 16.22
N GLU A 77 2.83 0.88 17.38
CA GLU A 77 3.94 1.11 18.29
C GLU A 77 5.28 0.73 17.66
N ASP A 78 5.32 -0.34 16.86
CA ASP A 78 6.52 -0.72 16.08
C ASP A 78 6.85 0.33 15.02
N PHE A 79 5.83 0.90 14.41
CA PHE A 79 6.00 1.98 13.43
C PHE A 79 6.51 3.26 14.09
N ASP A 80 5.95 3.66 15.24
CA ASP A 80 6.39 4.83 15.99
C ASP A 80 7.85 4.66 16.44
N GLU A 81 8.24 3.47 16.89
CA GLU A 81 9.63 3.16 17.22
C GLU A 81 10.54 3.24 15.99
N LEU A 82 10.12 2.70 14.86
CA LEU A 82 10.89 2.80 13.61
C LEU A 82 11.16 4.27 13.23
N VAL A 83 10.15 5.12 13.32
CA VAL A 83 10.29 6.56 13.03
C VAL A 83 11.29 7.22 13.99
N ALA A 84 11.18 6.94 15.29
CA ALA A 84 12.08 7.47 16.31
C ALA A 84 13.54 7.01 16.06
N GLU A 85 13.75 5.74 15.78
CA GLU A 85 15.06 5.14 15.54
C GLU A 85 15.73 5.65 14.24
N LEU A 86 14.94 5.88 13.19
CA LEU A 86 15.41 6.53 11.95
C LEU A 86 15.88 7.97 12.25
N HIS A 87 15.06 8.75 12.95
CA HIS A 87 15.39 10.13 13.31
C HIS A 87 16.62 10.23 14.21
N ALA A 88 16.76 9.33 15.18
CA ALA A 88 17.94 9.26 16.06
C ALA A 88 19.25 9.04 15.29
N ARG A 89 19.16 8.40 14.10
CA ARG A 89 20.31 8.19 13.19
C ARG A 89 20.46 9.27 12.14
N GLY A 90 19.64 10.31 12.18
CA GLY A 90 19.63 11.38 11.17
C GLY A 90 19.15 10.89 9.80
N MET A 91 18.36 9.81 9.75
CA MET A 91 17.74 9.26 8.58
C MET A 91 16.29 9.74 8.46
N ARG A 92 15.73 9.71 7.26
CA ARG A 92 14.35 10.06 6.97
C ARG A 92 13.56 8.81 6.61
N LEU A 93 12.25 8.90 6.78
CA LEU A 93 11.30 7.91 6.29
C LEU A 93 10.50 8.52 5.13
N MET A 94 10.30 7.73 4.10
CA MET A 94 9.32 7.92 3.06
C MET A 94 8.43 6.69 3.01
N THR A 95 7.11 6.90 3.03
CA THR A 95 6.13 5.82 2.91
C THR A 95 5.46 5.89 1.57
N ASP A 96 5.21 4.75 0.98
CA ASP A 96 4.44 4.64 -0.24
C ASP A 96 2.95 4.64 0.11
N LEU A 97 2.18 5.46 -0.58
CA LEU A 97 0.76 5.65 -0.32
C LEU A 97 -0.04 5.56 -1.61
N ALA A 98 -0.79 4.49 -1.78
CA ALA A 98 -1.73 4.33 -2.87
C ALA A 98 -3.00 5.16 -2.61
N PHE A 99 -3.03 6.43 -3.03
CA PHE A 99 -4.21 7.29 -2.91
C PHE A 99 -5.11 7.27 -4.15
N ASN A 100 -4.68 6.59 -5.20
CA ASN A 100 -5.44 6.53 -6.45
C ASN A 100 -6.64 5.57 -6.37
N HIS A 101 -6.55 4.57 -5.53
CA HIS A 101 -7.53 3.50 -5.37
C HIS A 101 -7.48 2.90 -3.96
N THR A 102 -8.42 2.03 -3.65
CA THR A 102 -8.43 1.24 -2.41
C THR A 102 -8.55 -0.25 -2.74
N SER A 103 -8.33 -1.09 -1.75
CA SER A 103 -8.78 -2.48 -1.83
C SER A 103 -10.29 -2.57 -1.99
N THR A 104 -10.77 -3.62 -2.65
CA THR A 104 -12.19 -3.98 -2.65
C THR A 104 -12.70 -4.30 -1.23
N ASP A 105 -11.81 -4.64 -0.31
CA ASP A 105 -12.14 -4.91 1.09
C ASP A 105 -12.24 -3.62 1.93
N HIS A 106 -11.90 -2.45 1.35
CA HIS A 106 -12.01 -1.17 2.04
C HIS A 106 -13.48 -0.83 2.35
N PRO A 107 -13.80 -0.34 3.56
CA PRO A 107 -15.17 0.00 3.95
C PRO A 107 -15.88 1.00 3.01
N TRP A 108 -15.14 1.95 2.45
CA TRP A 108 -15.68 2.91 1.49
C TRP A 108 -16.14 2.23 0.20
N PHE A 109 -15.31 1.31 -0.34
CA PHE A 109 -15.67 0.55 -1.52
C PHE A 109 -16.91 -0.30 -1.29
N GLN A 110 -16.97 -1.03 -0.17
CA GLN A 110 -18.11 -1.87 0.17
C GLN A 110 -19.39 -1.05 0.37
N ALA A 111 -19.29 0.12 1.00
CA ALA A 111 -20.41 1.02 1.18
C ALA A 111 -20.91 1.60 -0.16
N SER A 112 -20.00 2.11 -1.00
CA SER A 112 -20.31 2.62 -2.33
C SER A 112 -20.96 1.57 -3.23
N ARG A 113 -20.45 0.33 -3.17
CA ARG A 113 -20.97 -0.81 -3.95
C ARG A 113 -22.41 -1.19 -3.57
N THR A 114 -22.73 -1.12 -2.27
CA THR A 114 -24.06 -1.53 -1.76
C THR A 114 -25.09 -0.41 -1.80
N ASP A 115 -24.64 0.84 -1.73
CA ASP A 115 -25.49 2.04 -1.74
C ASP A 115 -24.82 3.13 -2.61
N PRO A 116 -24.97 3.08 -3.94
CA PRO A 116 -24.39 4.07 -4.85
C PRO A 116 -24.90 5.51 -4.64
N GLU A 117 -26.07 5.69 -4.03
CA GLU A 117 -26.63 7.01 -3.70
C GLU A 117 -26.25 7.46 -2.28
N GLY A 118 -25.52 6.64 -1.54
CA GLY A 118 -25.08 6.90 -0.18
C GLY A 118 -23.89 7.85 -0.09
N PRO A 119 -23.39 8.11 1.13
CA PRO A 119 -22.34 9.11 1.37
C PRO A 119 -20.98 8.77 0.72
N TYR A 120 -20.79 7.54 0.31
CA TYR A 120 -19.58 7.06 -0.38
C TYR A 120 -19.81 6.74 -1.87
N GLY A 121 -21.03 7.00 -2.40
CA GLY A 121 -21.38 6.67 -3.78
C GLY A 121 -20.42 7.28 -4.80
N ASP A 122 -20.09 8.56 -4.60
CA ASP A 122 -19.20 9.32 -5.49
C ASP A 122 -17.71 9.06 -5.26
N TYR A 123 -17.34 8.17 -4.35
CA TYR A 123 -15.92 7.85 -4.09
C TYR A 123 -15.32 6.94 -5.15
N TYR A 124 -16.15 6.26 -5.92
CA TYR A 124 -15.73 5.32 -6.96
C TYR A 124 -16.52 5.56 -8.24
N VAL A 125 -15.85 5.31 -9.36
CA VAL A 125 -16.49 5.41 -10.68
C VAL A 125 -17.19 4.10 -11.01
N TRP A 126 -18.50 4.12 -11.02
CA TRP A 126 -19.32 2.99 -11.38
C TRP A 126 -19.82 3.12 -12.81
N GLY A 127 -19.99 2.00 -13.48
CA GLY A 127 -20.51 1.96 -14.85
C GLY A 127 -21.32 0.69 -15.09
N ASP A 128 -22.33 0.80 -15.91
CA ASP A 128 -23.20 -0.29 -16.36
C ASP A 128 -22.79 -0.86 -17.73
N ASP A 129 -21.80 -0.23 -18.38
CA ASP A 129 -21.21 -0.69 -19.63
C ASP A 129 -19.78 -1.19 -19.40
N PRO A 130 -19.54 -2.52 -19.45
CA PRO A 130 -18.22 -3.11 -19.23
C PRO A 130 -17.16 -2.70 -20.25
N LEU A 131 -17.57 -2.15 -21.38
CA LEU A 131 -16.67 -1.75 -22.46
C LEU A 131 -16.59 -0.23 -22.66
N ARG A 132 -17.07 0.53 -21.69
CA ARG A 132 -17.11 2.00 -21.74
C ARG A 132 -15.75 2.64 -22.02
N TYR A 133 -14.68 1.99 -21.55
CA TYR A 133 -13.29 2.46 -21.70
C TYR A 133 -12.44 1.38 -22.38
N PRO A 134 -12.61 1.14 -23.69
CA PRO A 134 -11.96 0.03 -24.39
C PRO A 134 -10.43 0.17 -24.49
N GLU A 135 -9.89 1.36 -24.21
CA GLU A 135 -8.46 1.65 -24.16
C GLU A 135 -7.80 1.22 -22.84
N ILE A 136 -8.58 0.97 -21.79
CA ILE A 136 -8.05 0.52 -20.50
C ILE A 136 -7.75 -0.97 -20.60
N ARG A 137 -6.52 -1.32 -20.22
CA ARG A 137 -6.08 -2.72 -20.20
C ARG A 137 -6.69 -3.47 -19.04
N ILE A 138 -7.33 -4.60 -19.34
CA ILE A 138 -7.70 -5.61 -18.33
C ILE A 138 -6.49 -6.54 -18.17
N ILE A 139 -5.94 -6.61 -16.96
CA ILE A 139 -4.73 -7.41 -16.68
C ILE A 139 -5.09 -8.87 -16.46
N PHE A 140 -6.18 -9.14 -15.75
CA PHE A 140 -6.65 -10.49 -15.41
C PHE A 140 -7.87 -10.91 -16.26
N THR A 141 -7.68 -11.07 -17.56
CA THR A 141 -8.77 -11.36 -18.54
C THR A 141 -9.46 -12.70 -18.35
N ASP A 142 -8.87 -13.59 -17.59
CA ASP A 142 -9.40 -14.91 -17.23
C ASP A 142 -10.35 -14.85 -16.01
N THR A 143 -10.26 -13.82 -15.21
CA THR A 143 -11.12 -13.60 -14.04
C THR A 143 -12.03 -12.38 -14.19
N GLU A 144 -11.66 -11.43 -15.07
CA GLU A 144 -12.30 -10.15 -15.24
C GLU A 144 -12.86 -9.98 -16.66
N THR A 145 -14.12 -9.61 -16.73
CA THR A 145 -14.80 -9.36 -18.01
C THR A 145 -15.08 -7.90 -18.29
N SER A 146 -14.73 -7.02 -17.36
CA SER A 146 -15.04 -5.59 -17.40
C SER A 146 -13.82 -4.76 -17.07
N ASN A 147 -13.70 -3.61 -17.71
CA ASN A 147 -12.74 -2.55 -17.39
C ASN A 147 -13.35 -1.44 -16.51
N CYS A 148 -14.53 -1.63 -15.95
CA CYS A 148 -15.22 -0.72 -15.04
C CYS A 148 -15.59 -1.44 -13.75
N CYS A 149 -15.75 -0.70 -12.67
CA CYS A 149 -16.36 -1.19 -11.44
C CYS A 149 -17.84 -1.48 -11.61
N LEU A 150 -18.15 -2.46 -12.40
CA LEU A 150 -19.49 -2.97 -12.54
C LEU A 150 -19.85 -3.84 -11.37
N LEU A 151 -20.26 -3.29 -10.27
CA LEU A 151 -20.59 -4.14 -9.13
C LEU A 151 -19.46 -5.13 -8.80
N TYR A 152 -18.17 -4.77 -9.12
CA TYR A 152 -17.27 -5.83 -9.42
C TYR A 152 -15.93 -5.66 -8.71
N THR A 153 -15.34 -6.54 -8.46
CA THR A 153 -14.40 -7.19 -7.66
C THR A 153 -13.02 -7.29 -8.25
N SER A 154 -12.63 -6.44 -9.18
CA SER A 154 -11.24 -6.45 -9.53
C SER A 154 -10.41 -5.94 -8.36
N ASP A 155 -9.23 -6.44 -8.28
CA ASP A 155 -8.21 -5.95 -7.40
C ASP A 155 -7.99 -4.44 -7.64
N ALA A 156 -7.77 -3.70 -6.58
CA ALA A 156 -7.60 -2.24 -6.65
C ALA A 156 -6.46 -1.80 -7.58
N ALA A 157 -5.53 -2.69 -7.89
CA ALA A 157 -4.49 -2.46 -8.87
C ALA A 157 -5.00 -2.42 -10.32
N ASP A 158 -6.18 -3.00 -10.58
CA ASP A 158 -6.76 -3.00 -11.91
C ASP A 158 -7.55 -1.73 -12.14
N ASP A 159 -6.94 -0.75 -12.59
CA ASP A 159 -7.28 0.56 -13.15
C ASP A 159 -8.74 1.05 -13.22
N CYS A 160 -9.73 0.24 -12.86
CA CYS A 160 -11.13 0.55 -13.10
C CYS A 160 -11.84 1.28 -11.97
N CYS A 161 -11.33 1.21 -10.75
CA CYS A 161 -11.98 1.80 -9.56
C CYS A 161 -11.24 3.04 -9.06
N ARG A 162 -10.73 3.83 -9.96
CA ARG A 162 -10.03 5.06 -9.62
C ARG A 162 -10.99 6.16 -9.23
N VAL A 163 -10.73 6.78 -8.10
CA VAL A 163 -11.39 8.00 -7.64
C VAL A 163 -10.84 9.20 -8.37
#